data_d3b6d62d6acd24972845976e3aa9b9a3
#
_entry.id   d3b6d62d6acd24972845976e3aa9b9a3
#
_cell.length_a   1.000
_cell.length_b   1.000
_cell.length_c   1.000
_cell.angle_alpha   90.00
_cell.angle_beta   90.00
_cell.angle_gamma   90.00
#
_symmetry.space_group_name_H-M   'P 1'
#
loop_
_entity.id
_entity.type
_entity.pdbx_description
1 polymer ?
#
loop_
_entity_poly.entity_id
_entity_poly.type
_entity_poly.pdbx_seq_one_letter_code
_entity_poly.pdbx_strand_id
1 'polypeptide(L)'
;MRTLTFILLLFCFVVKAQLTTNTSLTPEQLIKNILTGKGVTVSNVTYVGEADAVGEFDGSNSNIGISDGIILSTGTVLNNPGSVTNKGPVGPNNNAGASTKWNAPGDVELTNLIGDDTFDAAILEFDFIPQGDRVDFNYVFASEEY
;
A
#
# COMPACT_ATOMS: atom_id res chain seq x y z
N MET A 1 11.27 -51.58 32.27
CA MET A 1 11.05 -50.14 32.37
C MET A 1 11.19 -49.55 30.96
N ARG A 2 10.08 -49.21 30.32
CA ARG A 2 10.07 -48.62 28.96
C ARG A 2 9.96 -47.11 29.12
N THR A 3 11.05 -46.41 28.84
CA THR A 3 11.09 -44.92 28.80
C THR A 3 10.35 -44.46 27.55
N LEU A 4 9.19 -43.84 27.76
CA LEU A 4 8.40 -43.20 26.74
C LEU A 4 9.00 -41.80 26.48
N THR A 5 9.75 -41.69 25.39
CA THR A 5 10.30 -40.37 24.94
C THR A 5 9.18 -39.60 24.27
N PHE A 6 8.67 -38.57 24.94
CA PHE A 6 7.68 -37.65 24.42
C PHE A 6 8.42 -36.66 23.52
N ILE A 7 8.36 -36.88 22.21
CA ILE A 7 8.86 -35.88 21.23
C ILE A 7 7.79 -34.79 21.09
N LEU A 8 7.98 -33.69 21.80
CA LEU A 8 7.19 -32.48 21.64
C LEU A 8 7.59 -31.86 20.29
N LEU A 9 6.80 -32.15 19.25
CA LEU A 9 6.95 -31.49 17.95
C LEU A 9 6.51 -30.03 18.12
N LEU A 10 7.46 -29.15 18.32
CA LEU A 10 7.25 -27.71 18.30
C LEU A 10 6.94 -27.31 16.85
N PHE A 11 5.68 -27.31 16.49
CA PHE A 11 5.22 -26.69 15.22
C PHE A 11 5.38 -25.18 15.36
N CYS A 12 6.52 -24.65 14.93
CA CYS A 12 6.66 -23.22 14.66
C CYS A 12 5.75 -22.86 13.49
N PHE A 13 4.56 -22.38 13.78
CA PHE A 13 3.75 -21.68 12.80
C PHE A 13 4.47 -20.36 12.50
N VAL A 14 5.15 -20.30 11.37
CA VAL A 14 5.62 -19.04 10.84
C VAL A 14 4.40 -18.30 10.32
N VAL A 15 3.76 -17.53 11.19
CA VAL A 15 2.71 -16.58 10.78
C VAL A 15 3.42 -15.51 9.97
N LYS A 16 3.27 -15.55 8.67
CA LYS A 16 3.69 -14.44 7.82
C LYS A 16 2.62 -13.36 7.96
N ALA A 17 2.94 -12.30 8.67
CA ALA A 17 2.17 -11.08 8.63
C ALA A 17 2.29 -10.53 7.20
N GLN A 18 1.24 -10.60 6.40
CA GLN A 18 1.27 -10.22 5.00
C GLN A 18 0.14 -9.26 4.71
N LEU A 19 0.51 -8.15 4.09
CA LEU A 19 -0.42 -7.24 3.47
C LEU A 19 -0.94 -7.85 2.17
N THR A 20 -2.24 -7.84 1.93
CA THR A 20 -2.81 -8.17 0.62
C THR A 20 -3.29 -6.92 -0.08
N THR A 21 -3.12 -6.88 -1.39
CA THR A 21 -3.44 -5.71 -2.19
C THR A 21 -4.27 -6.08 -3.41
N ASN A 22 -5.08 -5.12 -3.89
CA ASN A 22 -5.92 -5.28 -5.06
C ASN A 22 -6.04 -3.95 -5.81
N THR A 23 -5.88 -3.97 -7.13
CA THR A 23 -5.94 -2.78 -8.01
C THR A 23 -7.20 -2.75 -8.88
N SER A 24 -8.23 -3.54 -8.56
CA SER A 24 -9.44 -3.65 -9.38
C SER A 24 -10.38 -2.45 -9.28
N LEU A 25 -10.25 -1.63 -8.23
CA LEU A 25 -11.07 -0.45 -8.02
C LEU A 25 -10.48 0.75 -8.76
N THR A 26 -11.36 1.59 -9.31
CA THR A 26 -10.94 2.88 -9.86
C THR A 26 -10.52 3.84 -8.75
N PRO A 27 -9.71 4.87 -9.02
CA PRO A 27 -9.33 5.89 -8.02
C PRO A 27 -10.54 6.51 -7.32
N GLU A 28 -11.61 6.79 -8.06
CA GLU A 28 -12.86 7.32 -7.49
C GLU A 28 -13.53 6.32 -6.53
N GLN A 29 -13.55 5.03 -6.89
CA GLN A 29 -14.08 3.98 -6.03
C GLN A 29 -13.22 3.78 -4.77
N LEU A 30 -11.89 3.86 -4.89
CA LEU A 30 -10.97 3.79 -3.75
C LEU A 30 -11.29 4.91 -2.75
N ILE A 31 -11.41 6.15 -3.22
CA ILE A 31 -11.74 7.27 -2.33
C ILE A 31 -13.11 7.07 -1.68
N LYS A 32 -14.16 6.81 -2.49
CA LYS A 32 -15.55 6.77 -1.99
C LYS A 32 -15.86 5.56 -1.13
N ASN A 33 -15.26 4.42 -1.42
CA ASN A 33 -15.63 3.16 -0.77
C ASN A 33 -14.68 2.76 0.37
N ILE A 34 -13.41 3.17 0.26
CA ILE A 34 -12.36 2.70 1.17
C ILE A 34 -11.87 3.82 2.09
N LEU A 35 -11.47 4.99 1.52
CA LEU A 35 -10.83 6.03 2.30
C LEU A 35 -11.83 6.87 3.10
N THR A 36 -12.95 7.24 2.49
CA THR A 36 -13.88 8.16 3.12
C THR A 36 -14.98 7.41 3.87
N GLY A 37 -15.15 7.77 5.13
CA GLY A 37 -16.24 7.26 5.95
C GLY A 37 -17.62 7.82 5.52
N LYS A 38 -18.66 7.33 6.17
CA LYS A 38 -20.03 7.84 5.96
C LYS A 38 -20.10 9.32 6.36
N GLY A 39 -20.76 10.13 5.53
CA GLY A 39 -20.95 11.55 5.82
C GLY A 39 -19.93 12.47 5.20
N VAL A 40 -19.12 11.98 4.27
CA VAL A 40 -18.20 12.79 3.47
C VAL A 40 -18.69 12.82 2.03
N THR A 41 -18.81 14.02 1.47
CA THR A 41 -19.05 14.18 0.02
C THR A 41 -17.72 14.34 -0.68
N VAL A 42 -17.48 13.51 -1.68
CA VAL A 42 -16.23 13.51 -2.47
C VAL A 42 -16.52 13.93 -3.89
N SER A 43 -15.65 14.77 -4.45
CA SER A 43 -15.70 15.23 -5.84
C SER A 43 -14.28 15.42 -6.40
N ASN A 44 -14.19 15.65 -7.71
CA ASN A 44 -12.96 15.99 -8.42
C ASN A 44 -11.80 15.01 -8.15
N VAL A 45 -12.10 13.72 -8.11
CA VAL A 45 -11.06 12.71 -7.92
C VAL A 45 -10.21 12.60 -9.18
N THR A 46 -8.92 12.81 -9.04
CA THR A 46 -7.93 12.63 -10.10
C THR A 46 -6.81 11.70 -9.63
N TYR A 47 -6.24 10.98 -10.56
CA TYR A 47 -5.07 10.15 -10.31
C TYR A 47 -4.06 10.32 -11.44
N VAL A 48 -2.81 10.56 -11.07
CA VAL A 48 -1.66 10.59 -11.98
C VAL A 48 -0.65 9.57 -11.50
N GLY A 49 -0.31 8.62 -12.33
CA GLY A 49 0.60 7.53 -12.02
C GLY A 49 0.26 6.26 -12.77
N GLU A 50 1.03 5.22 -12.55
CA GLU A 50 0.81 3.91 -13.14
C GLU A 50 -0.39 3.21 -12.50
N ALA A 51 -1.14 2.45 -13.29
CA ALA A 51 -2.37 1.79 -12.84
C ALA A 51 -2.13 0.83 -11.65
N ASP A 52 -0.98 0.16 -11.65
CA ASP A 52 -0.59 -0.78 -10.59
C ASP A 52 0.14 -0.11 -9.42
N ALA A 53 0.24 1.21 -9.41
CA ALA A 53 0.86 1.98 -8.33
C ALA A 53 -0.15 2.48 -7.28
N VAL A 54 -1.43 2.19 -7.47
CA VAL A 54 -2.53 2.54 -6.56
C VAL A 54 -3.47 1.35 -6.38
N GLY A 55 -3.97 1.15 -5.17
CA GLY A 55 -4.92 0.07 -4.89
C GLY A 55 -5.50 0.15 -3.48
N GLU A 56 -6.35 -0.81 -3.17
CA GLU A 56 -6.77 -1.09 -1.80
C GLU A 56 -5.84 -2.11 -1.15
N PHE A 57 -5.75 -2.08 0.17
CA PHE A 57 -5.04 -3.09 0.93
C PHE A 57 -5.86 -3.62 2.10
N ASP A 58 -5.61 -4.89 2.44
CA ASP A 58 -6.01 -5.52 3.70
C ASP A 58 -4.75 -5.78 4.52
N GLY A 59 -4.64 -5.08 5.64
CA GLY A 59 -3.55 -5.16 6.61
C GLY A 59 -3.94 -5.91 7.88
N SER A 60 -5.11 -6.54 7.95
CA SER A 60 -5.62 -7.21 9.14
C SER A 60 -4.69 -8.32 9.67
N ASN A 61 -3.91 -8.93 8.77
CA ASN A 61 -2.90 -9.94 9.10
C ASN A 61 -1.48 -9.37 9.10
N SER A 62 -1.32 -8.07 9.23
CA SER A 62 -0.04 -7.38 9.24
C SER A 62 0.18 -6.62 10.55
N ASN A 63 1.35 -6.06 10.74
CA ASN A 63 1.71 -5.25 11.91
C ASN A 63 1.78 -3.75 11.60
N ILE A 64 1.22 -3.30 10.47
CA ILE A 64 1.27 -1.88 10.09
C ILE A 64 0.34 -0.98 10.93
N GLY A 65 -0.57 -1.57 11.71
CA GLY A 65 -1.46 -0.82 12.60
C GLY A 65 -2.71 -0.23 11.95
N ILE A 66 -2.91 -0.45 10.65
CA ILE A 66 -4.10 -0.07 9.89
C ILE A 66 -4.68 -1.33 9.24
N SER A 67 -5.96 -1.59 9.46
CA SER A 67 -6.61 -2.84 9.01
C SER A 67 -6.87 -2.88 7.51
N ASP A 68 -7.20 -1.74 6.94
CA ASP A 68 -7.55 -1.59 5.53
C ASP A 68 -7.40 -0.14 5.09
N GLY A 69 -7.30 0.08 3.81
CA GLY A 69 -7.14 1.42 3.27
C GLY A 69 -6.70 1.45 1.83
N ILE A 70 -6.22 2.61 1.41
CA ILE A 70 -5.61 2.83 0.10
C ILE A 70 -4.11 2.76 0.24
N ILE A 71 -3.47 2.14 -0.74
CA ILE A 71 -2.01 2.12 -0.88
C ILE A 71 -1.60 2.85 -2.14
N LEU A 72 -0.56 3.69 -2.01
CA LEU A 72 0.14 4.35 -3.10
C LEU A 72 1.60 3.95 -3.04
N SER A 73 2.22 3.71 -4.18
CA SER A 73 3.62 3.31 -4.27
C SER A 73 4.29 3.94 -5.49
N THR A 74 5.58 4.19 -5.41
CA THR A 74 6.41 4.50 -6.58
C THR A 74 6.73 3.27 -7.43
N GLY A 75 6.32 2.08 -6.99
CA GLY A 75 6.38 0.82 -7.72
C GLY A 75 5.02 0.15 -7.79
N THR A 76 4.98 -1.13 -8.19
CA THR A 76 3.71 -1.86 -8.18
C THR A 76 3.25 -2.20 -6.77
N VAL A 77 1.97 -2.02 -6.50
CA VAL A 77 1.32 -2.47 -5.26
C VAL A 77 0.88 -3.93 -5.36
N LEU A 78 0.97 -4.54 -6.53
CA LEU A 78 0.53 -5.93 -6.73
C LEU A 78 1.53 -6.93 -6.17
N ASN A 79 0.99 -7.86 -5.42
CA ASN A 79 1.68 -9.08 -5.03
C ASN A 79 1.69 -10.06 -6.21
N ASN A 80 2.59 -9.89 -7.16
CA ASN A 80 2.63 -10.75 -8.34
C ASN A 80 3.90 -11.63 -8.34
N PRO A 81 3.84 -12.80 -7.73
CA PRO A 81 4.99 -13.72 -7.67
C PRO A 81 5.39 -14.32 -9.02
N GLY A 82 4.58 -14.13 -10.06
CA GLY A 82 4.80 -14.69 -11.39
C GLY A 82 5.47 -13.75 -12.40
N SER A 83 5.57 -12.46 -12.11
CA SER A 83 6.20 -11.50 -13.02
C SER A 83 7.63 -11.22 -12.63
N VAL A 84 8.54 -11.43 -13.55
CA VAL A 84 9.96 -11.09 -13.36
C VAL A 84 10.24 -9.59 -13.50
N THR A 85 9.27 -8.83 -14.01
CA THR A 85 9.38 -7.39 -14.24
C THR A 85 8.59 -6.57 -13.22
N ASN A 86 7.51 -7.12 -12.68
CA ASN A 86 6.68 -6.48 -11.68
C ASN A 86 6.82 -7.25 -10.37
N LYS A 87 7.88 -6.99 -9.68
CA LYS A 87 8.08 -7.55 -8.35
C LYS A 87 7.48 -6.58 -7.35
N GLY A 88 6.14 -6.54 -7.33
CA GLY A 88 5.52 -5.96 -6.18
C GLY A 88 5.56 -6.99 -5.11
N PRO A 89 6.08 -6.75 -4.03
CA PRO A 89 5.30 -6.99 -2.91
C PRO A 89 5.31 -5.79 -2.10
N VAL A 90 4.24 -5.59 -1.76
CA VAL A 90 3.92 -4.61 -0.86
C VAL A 90 3.74 -5.27 0.47
N GLY A 91 4.47 -4.85 1.40
CA GLY A 91 4.29 -5.30 2.74
C GLY A 91 5.61 -5.46 3.50
N PRO A 92 5.54 -5.41 4.83
CA PRO A 92 6.72 -5.43 5.70
C PRO A 92 7.56 -6.72 5.60
N ASN A 93 7.09 -7.69 4.84
CA ASN A 93 7.78 -8.99 4.65
C ASN A 93 8.42 -9.11 3.29
N ASN A 94 8.63 -7.98 2.64
CA ASN A 94 9.15 -8.05 1.34
C ASN A 94 10.65 -8.21 1.30
N ASN A 95 11.08 -9.07 0.41
CA ASN A 95 12.50 -9.26 0.18
C ASN A 95 13.11 -8.01 -0.45
N ALA A 96 14.25 -7.60 0.05
CA ALA A 96 15.11 -6.65 -0.62
C ALA A 96 15.22 -7.01 -2.12
N GLY A 97 14.93 -6.07 -2.99
CA GLY A 97 14.91 -6.27 -4.43
C GLY A 97 13.55 -6.44 -5.07
N ALA A 98 12.50 -6.21 -4.33
CA ALA A 98 11.17 -6.02 -4.88
C ALA A 98 10.98 -4.55 -5.28
N SER A 99 11.71 -4.14 -6.27
CA SER A 99 11.57 -2.80 -6.83
C SER A 99 11.04 -2.88 -8.26
N THR A 100 10.11 -2.01 -8.57
CA THR A 100 9.59 -1.79 -9.92
C THR A 100 9.95 -0.39 -10.33
N LYS A 101 10.55 -0.24 -11.49
CA LYS A 101 10.77 1.06 -12.11
C LYS A 101 9.86 1.20 -13.32
N TRP A 102 9.00 2.18 -13.28
CA TRP A 102 8.13 2.52 -14.39
C TRP A 102 8.83 3.43 -15.41
N ASN A 103 9.84 4.19 -14.96
CA ASN A 103 10.45 5.31 -15.67
C ASN A 103 9.41 6.38 -16.05
N ALA A 104 8.40 6.51 -15.23
CA ALA A 104 7.37 7.52 -15.35
C ALA A 104 7.85 8.86 -14.77
N PRO A 105 7.22 9.98 -15.14
CA PRO A 105 7.55 11.27 -14.55
C PRO A 105 7.33 11.28 -13.03
N GLY A 106 8.11 12.10 -12.35
CA GLY A 106 7.89 12.43 -10.96
C GLY A 106 6.83 13.52 -10.77
N ASP A 107 6.79 14.05 -9.56
CA ASP A 107 5.95 15.19 -9.20
C ASP A 107 6.73 16.51 -9.34
N VAL A 108 6.17 17.47 -10.09
CA VAL A 108 6.83 18.75 -10.37
C VAL A 108 6.98 19.61 -9.12
N GLU A 109 5.98 19.59 -8.22
CA GLU A 109 6.02 20.38 -7.00
C GLU A 109 7.08 19.83 -6.05
N LEU A 110 7.14 18.52 -5.93
CA LEU A 110 8.15 17.85 -5.12
C LEU A 110 9.55 18.06 -5.68
N THR A 111 9.73 17.92 -7.00
CA THR A 111 10.99 18.23 -7.70
C THR A 111 11.47 19.64 -7.41
N ASN A 112 10.56 20.63 -7.49
CA ASN A 112 10.91 22.02 -7.18
C ASN A 112 11.24 22.25 -5.70
N LEU A 113 10.58 21.52 -4.81
CA LEU A 113 10.78 21.64 -3.37
C LEU A 113 12.15 21.10 -2.93
N ILE A 114 12.53 19.93 -3.46
CA ILE A 114 13.78 19.27 -3.06
C ILE A 114 14.99 19.70 -3.89
N GLY A 115 14.76 20.27 -5.08
CA GLY A 115 15.81 20.71 -6.00
C GLY A 115 16.51 19.57 -6.74
N ASP A 116 15.89 18.42 -6.82
CA ASP A 116 16.40 17.22 -7.49
C ASP A 116 15.25 16.52 -8.24
N ASP A 117 15.58 15.75 -9.29
CA ASP A 117 14.57 15.05 -10.10
C ASP A 117 13.83 13.99 -9.28
N THR A 118 12.50 13.95 -9.46
CA THR A 118 11.63 12.89 -8.92
C THR A 118 11.11 11.99 -10.03
N PHE A 119 10.78 10.75 -9.71
CA PHE A 119 10.35 9.74 -10.68
C PHE A 119 9.22 8.90 -10.12
N ASP A 120 8.49 8.26 -11.02
CA ASP A 120 7.49 7.24 -10.69
C ASP A 120 6.43 7.72 -9.68
N ALA A 121 5.98 8.96 -9.82
CA ALA A 121 4.99 9.55 -8.91
C ALA A 121 3.64 8.82 -8.98
N ALA A 122 3.00 8.66 -7.83
CA ALA A 122 1.63 8.20 -7.69
C ALA A 122 0.85 9.25 -6.88
N ILE A 123 0.08 10.08 -7.60
CA ILE A 123 -0.59 11.26 -7.05
C ILE A 123 -2.11 11.03 -7.11
N LEU A 124 -2.76 11.01 -5.96
CA LEU A 124 -4.21 10.87 -5.83
C LEU A 124 -4.78 12.10 -5.14
N GLU A 125 -5.54 12.89 -5.88
CA GLU A 125 -6.13 14.14 -5.40
C GLU A 125 -7.65 14.06 -5.44
N PHE A 126 -8.30 14.74 -4.51
CA PHE A 126 -9.76 14.84 -4.47
C PHE A 126 -10.21 16.00 -3.59
N ASP A 127 -11.38 16.53 -3.88
CA ASP A 127 -12.07 17.46 -3.01
C ASP A 127 -13.01 16.70 -2.08
N PHE A 128 -13.16 17.17 -0.84
CA PHE A 128 -14.13 16.60 0.07
C PHE A 128 -14.81 17.67 0.93
N ILE A 129 -16.05 17.40 1.28
CA ILE A 129 -16.84 18.23 2.21
C ILE A 129 -17.20 17.36 3.41
N PRO A 130 -16.59 17.59 4.57
CA PRO A 130 -16.95 16.85 5.79
C PRO A 130 -18.32 17.35 6.31
N GLN A 131 -19.05 16.47 6.99
CA GLN A 131 -20.29 16.86 7.68
C GLN A 131 -20.06 17.32 9.12
N GLY A 132 -18.85 17.17 9.63
CA GLY A 132 -18.43 17.57 10.96
C GLY A 132 -17.31 18.62 10.91
N ASP A 133 -16.90 19.03 12.09
CA ASP A 133 -15.85 20.02 12.32
C ASP A 133 -14.46 19.38 12.50
N ARG A 134 -14.38 18.07 12.40
CA ARG A 134 -13.14 17.31 12.56
C ARG A 134 -12.95 16.30 11.44
N VAL A 135 -11.72 16.23 10.94
CA VAL A 135 -11.24 15.21 10.02
C VAL A 135 -10.04 14.52 10.65
N ASP A 136 -10.14 13.20 10.80
CA ASP A 136 -9.02 12.36 11.24
C ASP A 136 -8.47 11.58 10.05
N PHE A 137 -7.17 11.57 9.91
CA PHE A 137 -6.46 10.89 8.84
C PHE A 137 -5.36 9.99 9.42
N ASN A 138 -5.45 8.70 9.15
CA ASN A 138 -4.42 7.74 9.55
C ASN A 138 -3.57 7.37 8.33
N TYR A 139 -2.26 7.38 8.48
CA TYR A 139 -1.36 6.94 7.42
C TYR A 139 -0.13 6.22 7.99
N VAL A 140 0.47 5.40 7.15
CA VAL A 140 1.78 4.78 7.38
C VAL A 140 2.66 5.09 6.19
N PHE A 141 3.84 5.63 6.45
CA PHE A 141 4.88 5.79 5.44
C PHE A 141 5.88 4.65 5.55
N ALA A 142 6.23 4.06 4.41
CA ALA A 142 7.25 3.03 4.31
C ALA A 142 8.25 3.37 3.21
N SER A 143 9.52 3.06 3.43
CA SER A 143 10.59 3.20 2.45
C SER A 143 11.50 1.98 2.52
N GLU A 144 12.07 1.59 1.38
CA GLU A 144 13.10 0.54 1.30
C GLU A 144 14.53 1.11 1.40
N GLU A 145 14.67 2.42 1.48
CA GLU A 145 15.97 3.11 1.42
C GLU A 145 16.60 3.37 2.79
N TYR A 146 16.28 2.56 3.80
CA TYR A 146 16.85 2.68 5.15
C TYR A 146 17.52 1.39 5.60
#